data_412c1b7207194634aff69acb71b039a0
#
_entry.id   412c1b7207194634aff69acb71b039a0
#
_cell.length_a   1.000
_cell.length_b   1.000
_cell.length_c   1.000
_cell.angle_alpha   90.00
_cell.angle_beta   90.00
_cell.angle_gamma   90.00
#
_symmetry.space_group_name_H-M   'P 1'
#
loop_
_entity.id
_entity.type
_entity.pdbx_description
1 polymer ?
#
loop_
_entity_poly.entity_id
_entity_poly.type
_entity_poly.pdbx_seq_one_letter_code
_entity_poly.pdbx_strand_id
1 'polypeptide(L)'
;MKRLPLIAALTLAGISSATHAADLVSAWQAAQTRDPEIAAARALLEQAAFRLEQAKALWAPTVSAGGAVGVGGADSTTKGAEAMGQSDVTFKTNVNAGALARASIGGKKAWISPERDAQSKQLELSAQISQTQWQLAQQALIMRTAQRYFDVVGAELTLNVLQRQQKAVQQAAAEINKRQSVGDASVMDVQEANARASEIRAHVLTQENHLAMKKVAYRQLVGQEATQLLTPSNANLTPSNLADANTWVQRARQQSPSLQMLDLQQAIQGQEAKRVKAGNAMTVEWVAQAQMDRLSGHGMYGSASNQMAQYMVGLQLNMPLSTGGMVEAREREALKQVEKLRYDQEAAELHIEQNVRDAWQSLSTAQARLQALGQSEQASKARLTATRQAHRTGARTTNEWLGAEHDAAQAELAVTQLRIQTAMDQLRLSAASGELGEAQLRQVNALLK
;
A
#
# COMPACT_ATOMS: atom_id res chain seq x y z
N MET A 1 -30.94 61.50 6.51
CA MET A 1 -31.33 61.46 5.08
C MET A 1 -30.05 61.58 4.26
N LYS A 2 -29.70 60.62 3.50
CA LYS A 2 -28.85 60.46 2.30
C LYS A 2 -28.15 59.08 2.35
N ARG A 3 -28.72 58.15 1.58
CA ARG A 3 -28.15 56.83 1.34
C ARG A 3 -27.16 56.93 0.18
N LEU A 4 -25.91 56.46 0.38
CA LEU A 4 -24.96 56.21 -0.69
C LEU A 4 -24.94 54.70 -0.97
N PRO A 5 -24.96 54.22 -2.23
CA PRO A 5 -24.77 52.86 -2.58
C PRO A 5 -23.26 52.56 -2.67
N LEU A 6 -22.85 51.51 -1.95
CA LEU A 6 -21.50 50.93 -2.05
C LEU A 6 -21.46 50.06 -3.29
N ILE A 7 -20.75 50.49 -4.34
CA ILE A 7 -20.47 49.66 -5.53
C ILE A 7 -19.32 48.71 -5.15
N ALA A 8 -19.65 47.45 -4.97
CA ALA A 8 -18.68 46.37 -4.82
C ALA A 8 -18.09 46.02 -6.20
N ALA A 9 -16.88 46.50 -6.47
CA ALA A 9 -16.10 46.07 -7.64
C ALA A 9 -15.60 44.63 -7.38
N LEU A 10 -16.25 43.66 -8.00
CA LEU A 10 -15.79 42.28 -8.08
C LEU A 10 -14.61 42.21 -9.06
N THR A 11 -13.39 42.28 -8.55
CA THR A 11 -12.19 41.98 -9.33
C THR A 11 -12.17 40.45 -9.54
N LEU A 12 -12.56 40.03 -10.73
CA LEU A 12 -12.29 38.68 -11.25
C LEU A 12 -10.78 38.54 -11.42
N ALA A 13 -10.11 38.05 -10.38
CA ALA A 13 -8.75 37.54 -10.52
C ALA A 13 -8.83 36.29 -11.42
N GLY A 14 -8.56 36.49 -12.72
CA GLY A 14 -8.36 35.41 -13.66
C GLY A 14 -7.17 34.57 -13.15
N ILE A 15 -7.48 33.39 -12.60
CA ILE A 15 -6.50 32.33 -12.37
C ILE A 15 -6.07 31.88 -13.76
N SER A 16 -5.01 32.50 -14.28
CA SER A 16 -4.27 32.00 -15.43
C SER A 16 -3.72 30.63 -15.00
N SER A 17 -4.47 29.56 -15.29
CA SER A 17 -3.94 28.21 -15.25
C SER A 17 -2.81 28.18 -16.28
N ALA A 18 -1.60 28.54 -15.86
CA ALA A 18 -0.42 28.23 -16.65
C ALA A 18 -0.48 26.71 -16.89
N THR A 19 -0.75 26.32 -18.14
CA THR A 19 -0.63 24.95 -18.61
C THR A 19 0.84 24.56 -18.56
N HIS A 20 1.32 24.30 -17.33
CA HIS A 20 2.61 23.64 -17.19
C HIS A 20 2.42 22.23 -17.73
N ALA A 21 3.31 21.83 -18.64
CA ALA A 21 3.40 20.42 -19.03
C ALA A 21 3.39 19.59 -17.75
N ALA A 22 2.47 18.61 -17.66
CA ALA A 22 2.34 17.81 -16.45
C ALA A 22 3.59 16.93 -16.34
N ASP A 23 4.47 17.29 -15.41
CA ASP A 23 5.67 16.52 -15.12
C ASP A 23 5.36 15.35 -14.16
N LEU A 24 6.29 14.43 -14.05
CA LEU A 24 6.10 13.21 -13.24
C LEU A 24 5.91 13.53 -11.74
N VAL A 25 6.56 14.59 -11.24
CA VAL A 25 6.45 15.00 -9.84
C VAL A 25 5.07 15.59 -9.55
N SER A 26 4.57 16.47 -10.42
CA SER A 26 3.23 17.06 -10.28
C SER A 26 2.13 16.00 -10.38
N ALA A 27 2.29 15.01 -11.27
CA ALA A 27 1.38 13.86 -11.36
C ALA A 27 1.35 13.05 -10.06
N TRP A 28 2.50 12.78 -9.45
CA TRP A 28 2.59 12.09 -8.17
C TRP A 28 1.96 12.90 -7.03
N GLN A 29 2.23 14.20 -6.94
CA GLN A 29 1.61 15.08 -5.94
C GLN A 29 0.08 15.11 -6.05
N ALA A 30 -0.46 15.15 -7.26
CA ALA A 30 -1.89 15.05 -7.49
C ALA A 30 -2.45 13.68 -7.06
N ALA A 31 -1.74 12.58 -7.35
CA ALA A 31 -2.13 11.24 -6.96
C ALA A 31 -2.13 11.07 -5.42
N GLN A 32 -1.20 11.68 -4.68
CA GLN A 32 -1.16 11.62 -3.21
C GLN A 32 -2.43 12.11 -2.52
N THR A 33 -3.13 13.04 -3.13
CA THR A 33 -4.35 13.62 -2.55
C THR A 33 -5.60 12.84 -2.93
N ARG A 34 -5.55 12.01 -3.95
CA ARG A 34 -6.72 11.38 -4.57
C ARG A 34 -6.73 9.85 -4.46
N ASP A 35 -5.58 9.21 -4.40
CA ASP A 35 -5.50 7.75 -4.42
C ASP A 35 -6.12 7.15 -3.15
N PRO A 36 -7.17 6.29 -3.28
CA PRO A 36 -7.80 5.63 -2.14
C PRO A 36 -6.86 4.71 -1.37
N GLU A 37 -5.86 4.09 -2.03
CA GLU A 37 -4.90 3.20 -1.35
C GLU A 37 -3.98 3.99 -0.42
N ILE A 38 -3.54 5.20 -0.83
CA ILE A 38 -2.74 6.06 0.04
C ILE A 38 -3.59 6.64 1.18
N ALA A 39 -4.87 6.94 0.93
CA ALA A 39 -5.79 7.37 1.96
C ALA A 39 -6.04 6.25 3.00
N ALA A 40 -6.21 5.01 2.56
CA ALA A 40 -6.32 3.84 3.44
C ALA A 40 -5.04 3.62 4.26
N ALA A 41 -3.86 3.74 3.65
CA ALA A 41 -2.59 3.61 4.36
C ALA A 41 -2.39 4.73 5.40
N ARG A 42 -2.86 5.95 5.11
CA ARG A 42 -2.86 7.06 6.08
C ARG A 42 -3.77 6.75 7.27
N ALA A 43 -4.97 6.24 7.03
CA ALA A 43 -5.89 5.83 8.10
C ALA A 43 -5.29 4.72 8.97
N LEU A 44 -4.54 3.76 8.38
CA LEU A 44 -3.79 2.74 9.13
C LEU A 44 -2.66 3.34 9.96
N LEU A 45 -1.98 4.37 9.45
CA LEU A 45 -0.96 5.11 10.20
C LEU A 45 -1.58 5.84 11.40
N GLU A 46 -2.73 6.50 11.20
CA GLU A 46 -3.46 7.17 12.28
C GLU A 46 -3.95 6.18 13.36
N GLN A 47 -4.32 4.95 12.98
CA GLN A 47 -4.62 3.87 13.91
C GLN A 47 -3.45 3.53 14.85
N ALA A 48 -2.20 3.76 14.44
CA ALA A 48 -1.03 3.48 15.26
C ALA A 48 -1.05 4.25 16.59
N ALA A 49 -1.52 5.50 16.59
CA ALA A 49 -1.68 6.30 17.82
C ALA A 49 -2.64 5.63 18.82
N PHE A 50 -3.77 5.12 18.34
CA PHE A 50 -4.76 4.44 19.18
C PHE A 50 -4.25 3.09 19.70
N ARG A 51 -3.39 2.39 18.96
CA ARG A 51 -2.72 1.17 19.47
C ARG A 51 -1.78 1.48 20.63
N LEU A 52 -1.04 2.61 20.55
CA LEU A 52 -0.20 3.07 21.66
C LEU A 52 -1.04 3.49 22.88
N GLU A 53 -2.19 4.12 22.66
CA GLU A 53 -3.14 4.42 23.75
C GLU A 53 -3.69 3.13 24.38
N GLN A 54 -4.06 2.13 23.57
CA GLN A 54 -4.48 0.82 24.04
C GLN A 54 -3.38 0.14 24.89
N ALA A 55 -2.11 0.20 24.46
CA ALA A 55 -1.01 -0.35 25.22
C ALA A 55 -0.89 0.28 26.62
N LYS A 56 -1.06 1.59 26.72
CA LYS A 56 -1.10 2.30 28.01
C LYS A 56 -2.37 1.95 28.82
N ALA A 57 -3.52 1.82 28.15
CA ALA A 57 -4.81 1.53 28.77
C ALA A 57 -4.85 0.14 29.43
N LEU A 58 -4.01 -0.81 28.99
CA LEU A 58 -3.88 -2.11 29.66
C LEU A 58 -3.48 -2.00 31.14
N TRP A 59 -2.78 -0.92 31.51
CA TRP A 59 -2.31 -0.65 32.87
C TRP A 59 -3.17 0.36 33.62
N ALA A 60 -4.16 0.95 32.94
CA ALA A 60 -5.10 1.87 33.57
C ALA A 60 -6.09 1.13 34.47
N PRO A 61 -6.62 1.77 35.53
CA PRO A 61 -7.69 1.20 36.32
C PRO A 61 -8.96 1.06 35.47
N THR A 62 -9.61 -0.10 35.60
CA THR A 62 -10.93 -0.34 34.98
C THR A 62 -11.98 -0.28 36.08
N VAL A 63 -13.09 0.41 35.82
CA VAL A 63 -14.25 0.50 36.76
C VAL A 63 -15.45 -0.04 36.01
N SER A 64 -16.22 -0.89 36.73
CA SER A 64 -17.47 -1.45 36.21
C SER A 64 -18.58 -1.32 37.26
N ALA A 65 -19.81 -1.10 36.82
CA ALA A 65 -21.00 -1.16 37.63
C ALA A 65 -21.92 -2.23 37.05
N GLY A 66 -22.58 -2.97 37.93
CA GLY A 66 -23.49 -4.04 37.57
C GLY A 66 -24.74 -4.01 38.41
N GLY A 67 -25.87 -4.48 37.87
CA GLY A 67 -27.11 -4.65 38.57
C GLY A 67 -27.80 -5.93 38.11
N ALA A 68 -28.51 -6.61 39.05
CA ALA A 68 -29.31 -7.77 38.73
C ALA A 68 -30.61 -7.71 39.56
N VAL A 69 -31.71 -8.14 38.96
CA VAL A 69 -32.98 -8.36 39.63
C VAL A 69 -33.46 -9.78 39.30
N GLY A 70 -34.02 -10.44 40.28
CA GLY A 70 -34.44 -11.84 40.13
C GLY A 70 -35.29 -12.32 41.28
N VAL A 71 -35.57 -13.61 41.29
CA VAL A 71 -36.25 -14.28 42.43
C VAL A 71 -35.24 -15.23 43.06
N GLY A 72 -35.14 -15.20 44.37
CA GLY A 72 -34.20 -16.05 45.10
C GLY A 72 -34.60 -16.28 46.52
N GLY A 73 -33.90 -17.16 47.21
CA GLY A 73 -34.03 -17.39 48.66
C GLY A 73 -32.65 -17.30 49.31
N ALA A 74 -32.59 -17.04 50.60
CA ALA A 74 -31.37 -17.05 51.37
C ALA A 74 -31.63 -17.52 52.81
N ASP A 75 -30.77 -18.42 53.25
CA ASP A 75 -30.67 -18.83 54.67
C ASP A 75 -29.35 -18.24 55.20
N SER A 76 -29.47 -17.45 56.29
CA SER A 76 -28.30 -16.90 56.94
C SER A 76 -28.30 -17.34 58.44
N THR A 77 -27.17 -17.83 58.89
CA THR A 77 -26.92 -18.20 60.26
C THR A 77 -25.71 -17.43 60.76
N THR A 78 -25.92 -16.55 61.73
CA THR A 78 -24.85 -15.83 62.44
C THR A 78 -24.70 -16.42 63.85
N LYS A 79 -23.49 -16.90 64.14
CA LYS A 79 -23.12 -17.47 65.46
C LYS A 79 -22.18 -16.53 66.20
N GLY A 80 -22.20 -16.61 67.54
CA GLY A 80 -21.24 -15.84 68.34
C GLY A 80 -21.62 -14.38 68.54
N ALA A 81 -22.85 -13.98 68.23
CA ALA A 81 -23.30 -12.61 68.44
C ALA A 81 -23.67 -12.39 69.93
N GLU A 82 -23.40 -11.20 70.44
CA GLU A 82 -23.89 -10.77 71.76
C GLU A 82 -25.27 -10.12 71.62
N ALA A 83 -26.25 -10.61 72.31
CA ALA A 83 -27.57 -10.00 72.34
C ALA A 83 -28.19 -10.11 73.80
N MET A 84 -28.71 -9.00 74.29
CA MET A 84 -29.37 -8.92 75.59
C MET A 84 -28.56 -9.46 76.79
N GLY A 85 -27.21 -9.28 76.77
CA GLY A 85 -26.31 -9.73 77.82
C GLY A 85 -25.97 -11.23 77.81
N GLN A 86 -26.36 -11.95 76.76
CA GLN A 86 -25.90 -13.32 76.47
C GLN A 86 -24.86 -13.33 75.39
N SER A 87 -23.74 -14.00 75.65
CA SER A 87 -22.69 -14.31 74.66
C SER A 87 -23.03 -15.61 73.96
N ASP A 88 -22.58 -15.73 72.66
CA ASP A 88 -22.73 -16.92 71.80
C ASP A 88 -24.19 -17.18 71.33
N VAL A 89 -24.94 -16.15 71.04
CA VAL A 89 -26.30 -16.26 70.49
C VAL A 89 -26.21 -16.56 68.98
N THR A 90 -27.08 -17.50 68.56
CA THR A 90 -27.21 -17.85 67.13
C THR A 90 -28.45 -17.18 66.51
N PHE A 91 -28.27 -16.29 65.55
CA PHE A 91 -29.40 -15.71 64.82
C PHE A 91 -29.55 -16.45 63.46
N LYS A 92 -30.78 -16.92 63.22
CA LYS A 92 -31.15 -17.51 61.90
C LYS A 92 -32.17 -16.62 61.22
N THR A 93 -31.88 -16.21 60.01
CA THR A 93 -32.82 -15.51 59.12
C THR A 93 -33.02 -16.34 57.87
N ASN A 94 -34.27 -16.48 57.45
CA ASN A 94 -34.58 -17.24 56.22
C ASN A 94 -35.57 -16.43 55.39
N VAL A 95 -35.28 -16.41 54.04
CA VAL A 95 -36.21 -15.91 53.05
C VAL A 95 -36.33 -17.01 52.00
N ASN A 96 -37.48 -17.72 51.98
CA ASN A 96 -37.64 -18.90 51.11
C ASN A 96 -37.88 -18.56 49.67
N ALA A 97 -38.60 -17.49 49.32
CA ALA A 97 -38.83 -17.00 48.00
C ALA A 97 -39.08 -15.50 48.05
N GLY A 98 -38.30 -14.72 47.35
CA GLY A 98 -38.40 -13.27 47.38
C GLY A 98 -37.81 -12.60 46.16
N ALA A 99 -38.15 -11.34 45.98
CA ALA A 99 -37.50 -10.48 44.97
C ALA A 99 -36.10 -10.13 45.44
N LEU A 100 -35.12 -10.46 44.61
CA LEU A 100 -33.71 -10.12 44.75
C LEU A 100 -33.36 -8.90 43.89
N ALA A 101 -32.76 -7.90 44.50
CA ALA A 101 -32.14 -6.80 43.82
C ALA A 101 -30.67 -6.72 44.25
N ARG A 102 -29.76 -6.70 43.28
CA ARG A 102 -28.30 -6.56 43.48
C ARG A 102 -27.79 -5.36 42.75
N ALA A 103 -26.95 -4.57 43.38
CA ALA A 103 -26.17 -3.52 42.76
C ALA A 103 -24.70 -3.69 43.16
N SER A 104 -23.78 -3.54 42.21
CA SER A 104 -22.36 -3.65 42.46
C SER A 104 -21.58 -2.60 41.70
N ILE A 105 -20.51 -2.13 42.29
CA ILE A 105 -19.49 -1.31 41.65
C ILE A 105 -18.13 -1.91 41.99
N GLY A 106 -17.26 -2.04 40.97
CA GLY A 106 -15.94 -2.60 41.18
C GLY A 106 -14.89 -1.93 40.33
N GLY A 107 -13.69 -1.83 40.86
CA GLY A 107 -12.51 -1.32 40.14
C GLY A 107 -11.37 -2.32 40.25
N LYS A 108 -10.59 -2.44 39.14
CA LYS A 108 -9.39 -3.29 39.10
C LYS A 108 -8.25 -2.51 38.45
N LYS A 109 -7.04 -2.69 38.97
CA LYS A 109 -5.80 -2.17 38.36
C LYS A 109 -4.72 -3.23 38.47
N ALA A 110 -4.16 -3.65 37.34
CA ALA A 110 -3.04 -4.57 37.35
C ALA A 110 -1.81 -3.90 37.99
N TRP A 111 -1.09 -4.68 38.82
CA TRP A 111 0.19 -4.29 39.36
C TRP A 111 1.32 -5.16 38.80
N ILE A 112 1.12 -6.48 38.72
CA ILE A 112 2.04 -7.44 38.11
C ILE A 112 1.22 -8.29 37.13
N SER A 113 1.55 -8.23 35.84
CA SER A 113 0.90 -9.05 34.81
C SER A 113 1.84 -9.22 33.60
N PRO A 114 2.63 -10.29 33.56
CA PRO A 114 3.52 -10.60 32.45
C PRO A 114 2.78 -10.75 31.10
N GLU A 115 1.49 -11.14 31.15
CA GLU A 115 0.64 -11.18 29.95
C GLU A 115 0.39 -9.79 29.40
N ARG A 116 0.05 -8.81 30.24
CA ARG A 116 -0.18 -7.42 29.83
C ARG A 116 1.11 -6.75 29.34
N ASP A 117 2.27 -7.10 29.93
CA ASP A 117 3.59 -6.65 29.42
C ASP A 117 3.82 -7.10 27.98
N ALA A 118 3.62 -8.37 27.69
CA ALA A 118 3.78 -8.91 26.34
C ALA A 118 2.74 -8.31 25.37
N GLN A 119 1.50 -8.17 25.80
CA GLN A 119 0.42 -7.57 24.98
C GLN A 119 0.69 -6.08 24.69
N SER A 120 1.17 -5.32 25.68
CA SER A 120 1.56 -3.91 25.47
C SER A 120 2.65 -3.79 24.40
N LYS A 121 3.69 -4.63 24.48
CA LYS A 121 4.76 -4.67 23.46
C LYS A 121 4.26 -5.09 22.08
N GLN A 122 3.31 -6.02 21.99
CA GLN A 122 2.67 -6.37 20.71
C GLN A 122 1.95 -5.17 20.09
N LEU A 123 1.23 -4.38 20.89
CA LEU A 123 0.55 -3.17 20.40
C LEU A 123 1.54 -2.11 19.94
N GLU A 124 2.64 -1.91 20.66
CA GLU A 124 3.73 -0.99 20.26
C GLU A 124 4.38 -1.41 18.93
N LEU A 125 4.73 -2.70 18.78
CA LEU A 125 5.27 -3.24 17.54
C LEU A 125 4.25 -3.17 16.38
N SER A 126 2.97 -3.38 16.67
CA SER A 126 1.90 -3.23 15.67
C SER A 126 1.73 -1.78 15.21
N ALA A 127 2.00 -0.80 16.08
CA ALA A 127 2.06 0.60 15.69
C ALA A 127 3.24 0.89 14.75
N GLN A 128 4.42 0.28 15.00
CA GLN A 128 5.58 0.38 14.11
C GLN A 128 5.32 -0.26 12.74
N ILE A 129 4.61 -1.40 12.69
CA ILE A 129 4.18 -2.00 11.42
C ILE A 129 3.36 -1.01 10.59
N SER A 130 2.44 -0.28 11.21
CA SER A 130 1.64 0.72 10.48
C SER A 130 2.50 1.84 9.88
N GLN A 131 3.58 2.22 10.54
CA GLN A 131 4.56 3.18 10.03
C GLN A 131 5.31 2.63 8.80
N THR A 132 5.76 1.38 8.87
CA THR A 132 6.43 0.71 7.74
C THR A 132 5.48 0.48 6.56
N GLN A 133 4.22 0.13 6.83
CA GLN A 133 3.16 0.02 5.81
C GLN A 133 2.90 1.36 5.11
N TRP A 134 2.93 2.47 5.83
CA TRP A 134 2.84 3.80 5.24
C TRP A 134 4.00 4.09 4.27
N GLN A 135 5.24 3.77 4.65
CA GLN A 135 6.41 3.92 3.77
C GLN A 135 6.27 3.08 2.49
N LEU A 136 5.84 1.81 2.63
CA LEU A 136 5.57 0.93 1.47
C LEU A 136 4.48 1.49 0.57
N ALA A 137 3.40 2.02 1.13
CA ALA A 137 2.32 2.63 0.36
C ALA A 137 2.78 3.87 -0.42
N GLN A 138 3.65 4.70 0.18
CA GLN A 138 4.25 5.85 -0.51
C GLN A 138 5.14 5.41 -1.69
N GLN A 139 6.00 4.41 -1.49
CA GLN A 139 6.84 3.85 -2.56
C GLN A 139 5.99 3.23 -3.67
N ALA A 140 4.94 2.48 -3.30
CA ALA A 140 4.00 1.89 -4.26
C ALA A 140 3.27 2.96 -5.07
N LEU A 141 2.87 4.08 -4.45
CA LEU A 141 2.24 5.19 -5.15
C LEU A 141 3.19 5.82 -6.17
N ILE A 142 4.47 6.06 -5.81
CA ILE A 142 5.48 6.57 -6.75
C ILE A 142 5.60 5.64 -7.95
N MET A 143 5.75 4.33 -7.71
CA MET A 143 5.88 3.33 -8.79
C MET A 143 4.64 3.26 -9.67
N ARG A 144 3.43 3.25 -9.10
CA ARG A 144 2.17 3.25 -9.86
C ARG A 144 2.02 4.52 -10.68
N THR A 145 2.32 5.67 -10.11
CA THR A 145 2.23 6.96 -10.83
C THR A 145 3.22 6.99 -12.00
N ALA A 146 4.48 6.61 -11.77
CA ALA A 146 5.49 6.55 -12.82
C ALA A 146 5.10 5.57 -13.93
N GLN A 147 4.57 4.38 -13.57
CA GLN A 147 4.10 3.41 -14.54
C GLN A 147 2.95 3.97 -15.40
N ARG A 148 1.93 4.60 -14.80
CA ARG A 148 0.80 5.19 -15.55
C ARG A 148 1.24 6.36 -16.42
N TYR A 149 2.15 7.18 -15.92
CA TYR A 149 2.74 8.29 -16.66
C TYR A 149 3.47 7.79 -17.91
N PHE A 150 4.42 6.87 -17.76
CA PHE A 150 5.20 6.33 -18.87
C PHE A 150 4.38 5.42 -19.79
N ASP A 151 3.33 4.78 -19.31
CA ASP A 151 2.37 4.06 -20.15
C ASP A 151 1.71 5.00 -21.18
N VAL A 152 1.28 6.19 -20.75
CA VAL A 152 0.68 7.19 -21.64
C VAL A 152 1.74 7.73 -22.59
N VAL A 153 2.90 8.15 -22.08
CA VAL A 153 4.02 8.66 -22.90
C VAL A 153 4.42 7.66 -23.98
N GLY A 154 4.59 6.39 -23.60
CA GLY A 154 4.95 5.32 -24.55
C GLY A 154 3.88 5.08 -25.61
N ALA A 155 2.60 5.11 -25.22
CA ALA A 155 1.49 4.93 -26.13
C ALA A 155 1.36 6.11 -27.11
N GLU A 156 1.56 7.36 -26.67
CA GLU A 156 1.57 8.55 -27.54
C GLU A 156 2.73 8.53 -28.53
N LEU A 157 3.93 8.23 -28.08
CA LEU A 157 5.11 8.14 -28.95
C LEU A 157 4.94 7.03 -30.00
N THR A 158 4.39 5.87 -29.60
CA THR A 158 4.08 4.77 -30.51
C THR A 158 3.03 5.20 -31.55
N LEU A 159 1.96 5.86 -31.12
CA LEU A 159 0.92 6.36 -32.03
C LEU A 159 1.50 7.36 -33.03
N ASN A 160 2.35 8.28 -32.59
CA ASN A 160 3.00 9.27 -33.47
C ASN A 160 3.87 8.61 -34.53
N VAL A 161 4.61 7.55 -34.19
CA VAL A 161 5.42 6.78 -35.15
C VAL A 161 4.51 6.07 -36.16
N LEU A 162 3.47 5.37 -35.70
CA LEU A 162 2.54 4.63 -36.57
C LEU A 162 1.76 5.57 -37.48
N GLN A 163 1.36 6.76 -37.04
CA GLN A 163 0.68 7.75 -37.87
C GLN A 163 1.60 8.32 -38.96
N ARG A 164 2.89 8.54 -38.65
CA ARG A 164 3.90 8.94 -39.69
C ARG A 164 4.09 7.83 -40.71
N GLN A 165 4.23 6.58 -40.25
CA GLN A 165 4.31 5.41 -41.13
C GLN A 165 3.04 5.26 -41.98
N GLN A 166 1.86 5.44 -41.41
CA GLN A 166 0.60 5.40 -42.16
C GLN A 166 0.56 6.43 -43.30
N LYS A 167 0.99 7.67 -43.02
CA LYS A 167 1.07 8.70 -44.07
C LYS A 167 2.03 8.30 -45.19
N ALA A 168 3.20 7.77 -44.87
CA ALA A 168 4.19 7.34 -45.85
C ALA A 168 3.64 6.18 -46.71
N VAL A 169 3.02 5.18 -46.11
CA VAL A 169 2.44 4.02 -46.80
C VAL A 169 1.25 4.44 -47.66
N GLN A 170 0.37 5.36 -47.18
CA GLN A 170 -0.72 5.89 -48.01
C GLN A 170 -0.23 6.68 -49.22
N GLN A 171 0.82 7.48 -49.05
CA GLN A 171 1.44 8.20 -50.16
C GLN A 171 2.03 7.23 -51.21
N ALA A 172 2.71 6.18 -50.74
CA ALA A 172 3.25 5.13 -51.60
C ALA A 172 2.13 4.41 -52.37
N ALA A 173 1.05 4.01 -51.69
CA ALA A 173 -0.08 3.36 -52.34
C ALA A 173 -0.74 4.26 -53.40
N ALA A 174 -0.90 5.55 -53.13
CA ALA A 174 -1.46 6.51 -54.09
C ALA A 174 -0.55 6.70 -55.32
N GLU A 175 0.78 6.75 -55.10
CA GLU A 175 1.76 6.84 -56.20
C GLU A 175 1.73 5.60 -57.09
N ILE A 176 1.67 4.40 -56.50
CA ILE A 176 1.60 3.15 -57.25
C ILE A 176 0.29 3.01 -58.02
N ASN A 177 -0.83 3.36 -57.42
CA ASN A 177 -2.12 3.39 -58.11
C ASN A 177 -2.09 4.33 -59.33
N LYS A 178 -1.44 5.49 -59.21
CA LYS A 178 -1.24 6.42 -60.35
C LYS A 178 -0.32 5.85 -61.42
N ARG A 179 0.77 5.20 -61.05
CA ARG A 179 1.69 4.54 -62.00
C ARG A 179 1.01 3.38 -62.74
N GLN A 180 0.17 2.61 -62.05
CA GLN A 180 -0.61 1.52 -62.66
C GLN A 180 -1.60 2.06 -63.71
N SER A 181 -2.24 3.23 -63.46
CA SER A 181 -3.19 3.82 -64.41
C SER A 181 -2.53 4.26 -65.73
N VAL A 182 -1.21 4.44 -65.78
CA VAL A 182 -0.43 4.74 -66.95
C VAL A 182 0.39 3.54 -67.48
N GLY A 183 0.17 2.35 -66.88
CA GLY A 183 0.81 1.10 -67.28
C GLY A 183 2.22 0.85 -66.75
N ASP A 184 2.68 1.68 -65.78
CA ASP A 184 4.06 1.66 -65.25
C ASP A 184 4.18 0.93 -63.88
N ALA A 185 3.11 0.26 -63.43
CA ALA A 185 3.12 -0.61 -62.24
C ALA A 185 2.25 -1.82 -62.46
N SER A 186 2.60 -2.94 -61.81
CA SER A 186 1.82 -4.18 -61.88
C SER A 186 0.58 -4.14 -61.00
N VAL A 187 -0.45 -4.92 -61.34
CA VAL A 187 -1.63 -5.12 -60.46
C VAL A 187 -1.21 -5.69 -59.08
N MET A 188 -0.16 -6.53 -59.05
CA MET A 188 0.37 -7.10 -57.83
C MET A 188 0.94 -6.03 -56.90
N ASP A 189 1.71 -5.07 -57.43
CA ASP A 189 2.27 -3.96 -56.64
C ASP A 189 1.14 -3.11 -55.98
N VAL A 190 0.06 -2.87 -56.75
CA VAL A 190 -1.13 -2.17 -56.25
C VAL A 190 -1.81 -2.91 -55.11
N GLN A 191 -2.02 -4.20 -55.26
CA GLN A 191 -2.65 -5.01 -54.21
C GLN A 191 -1.79 -5.08 -52.96
N GLU A 192 -0.48 -5.20 -53.10
CA GLU A 192 0.46 -5.23 -51.99
C GLU A 192 0.47 -3.89 -51.24
N ALA A 193 0.55 -2.76 -51.93
CA ALA A 193 0.52 -1.43 -51.36
C ALA A 193 -0.81 -1.15 -50.62
N ASN A 194 -1.94 -1.57 -51.20
CA ASN A 194 -3.25 -1.44 -50.55
C ASN A 194 -3.41 -2.35 -49.33
N ALA A 195 -2.87 -3.57 -49.35
CA ALA A 195 -2.82 -4.46 -48.23
C ALA A 195 -2.03 -3.84 -47.05
N ARG A 196 -0.82 -3.30 -47.34
CA ARG A 196 -0.01 -2.59 -46.35
C ARG A 196 -0.67 -1.34 -45.81
N ALA A 197 -1.36 -0.56 -46.65
CA ALA A 197 -2.10 0.61 -46.19
C ALA A 197 -3.27 0.24 -45.28
N SER A 198 -3.94 -0.88 -45.51
CA SER A 198 -5.00 -1.41 -44.66
C SER A 198 -4.46 -1.95 -43.31
N GLU A 199 -3.33 -2.67 -43.37
CA GLU A 199 -2.66 -3.21 -42.17
C GLU A 199 -2.23 -2.08 -41.24
N ILE A 200 -1.49 -1.08 -41.71
CA ILE A 200 -1.05 0.04 -40.87
C ILE A 200 -2.21 0.85 -40.32
N ARG A 201 -3.29 1.01 -41.09
CA ARG A 201 -4.52 1.64 -40.57
C ARG A 201 -5.12 0.88 -39.40
N ALA A 202 -5.17 -0.44 -39.46
CA ALA A 202 -5.63 -1.28 -38.35
C ALA A 202 -4.74 -1.12 -37.12
N HIS A 203 -3.40 -1.08 -37.31
CA HIS A 203 -2.46 -0.82 -36.22
C HIS A 203 -2.67 0.55 -35.55
N VAL A 204 -2.89 1.61 -36.34
CA VAL A 204 -3.16 2.96 -35.83
C VAL A 204 -4.44 2.95 -34.99
N LEU A 205 -5.56 2.39 -35.49
CA LEU A 205 -6.82 2.30 -34.76
C LEU A 205 -6.67 1.52 -33.42
N THR A 206 -5.92 0.42 -33.45
CA THR A 206 -5.62 -0.35 -32.24
C THR A 206 -4.84 0.48 -31.24
N GLN A 207 -3.83 1.22 -31.71
CA GLN A 207 -2.99 2.06 -30.84
C GLN A 207 -3.74 3.29 -30.30
N GLU A 208 -4.66 3.87 -31.06
CA GLU A 208 -5.54 4.95 -30.60
C GLU A 208 -6.41 4.47 -29.43
N ASN A 209 -7.04 3.29 -29.53
CA ASN A 209 -7.78 2.68 -28.44
C ASN A 209 -6.89 2.39 -27.25
N HIS A 210 -5.67 1.85 -27.45
CA HIS A 210 -4.72 1.58 -26.40
C HIS A 210 -4.34 2.86 -25.65
N LEU A 211 -4.04 3.94 -26.36
CA LEU A 211 -3.75 5.25 -25.77
C LEU A 211 -4.95 5.78 -24.97
N ALA A 212 -6.16 5.68 -25.50
CA ALA A 212 -7.37 6.11 -24.80
C ALA A 212 -7.52 5.37 -23.45
N MET A 213 -7.31 4.06 -23.43
CA MET A 213 -7.34 3.26 -22.18
C MET A 213 -6.24 3.69 -21.20
N LYS A 214 -5.01 3.94 -21.68
CA LYS A 214 -3.91 4.42 -20.82
C LYS A 214 -4.21 5.80 -20.23
N LYS A 215 -4.79 6.72 -21.00
CA LYS A 215 -5.24 8.03 -20.52
C LYS A 215 -6.33 7.92 -19.46
N VAL A 216 -7.30 7.01 -19.62
CA VAL A 216 -8.31 6.74 -18.60
C VAL A 216 -7.66 6.23 -17.30
N ALA A 217 -6.74 5.26 -17.39
CA ALA A 217 -6.05 4.71 -16.22
C ALA A 217 -5.17 5.76 -15.50
N TYR A 218 -4.51 6.64 -16.24
CA TYR A 218 -3.77 7.77 -15.68
C TYR A 218 -4.71 8.75 -14.96
N ARG A 219 -5.82 9.15 -15.60
CA ARG A 219 -6.81 10.06 -15.01
C ARG A 219 -7.44 9.49 -13.75
N GLN A 220 -7.69 8.18 -13.68
CA GLN A 220 -8.23 7.53 -12.49
C GLN A 220 -7.29 7.69 -11.29
N LEU A 221 -5.97 7.58 -11.48
CA LEU A 221 -4.99 7.70 -10.43
C LEU A 221 -4.66 9.15 -10.09
N VAL A 222 -4.36 9.97 -11.11
CA VAL A 222 -3.86 11.34 -10.95
C VAL A 222 -5.01 12.36 -10.80
N GLY A 223 -6.17 12.07 -11.40
CA GLY A 223 -7.33 12.95 -11.36
C GLY A 223 -7.29 14.09 -12.38
N GLN A 224 -6.25 14.14 -13.20
CA GLN A 224 -6.05 15.16 -14.25
C GLN A 224 -5.97 14.49 -15.61
N GLU A 225 -6.32 15.24 -16.67
CA GLU A 225 -6.14 14.75 -18.03
C GLU A 225 -4.64 14.67 -18.37
N ALA A 226 -4.26 13.62 -19.10
CA ALA A 226 -2.90 13.45 -19.59
C ALA A 226 -2.68 14.35 -20.82
N THR A 227 -2.37 15.62 -20.59
CA THR A 227 -2.09 16.59 -21.65
C THR A 227 -0.62 16.99 -21.60
N GLN A 228 0.07 16.92 -22.74
CA GLN A 228 1.46 17.37 -22.90
C GLN A 228 2.41 16.82 -21.82
N LEU A 229 2.43 15.49 -21.66
CA LEU A 229 3.36 14.84 -20.76
C LEU A 229 4.81 14.97 -21.28
N LEU A 230 5.74 15.23 -20.37
CA LEU A 230 7.17 15.27 -20.71
C LEU A 230 7.68 13.86 -21.09
N THR A 231 8.57 13.81 -22.06
CA THR A 231 9.14 12.56 -22.58
C THR A 231 10.60 12.39 -22.14
N PRO A 232 11.13 11.16 -22.03
CA PRO A 232 12.54 10.96 -21.73
C PRO A 232 13.43 11.58 -22.81
N SER A 233 14.35 12.45 -22.40
CA SER A 233 15.24 13.16 -23.32
C SER A 233 16.35 12.25 -23.87
N ASN A 234 17.09 12.75 -24.87
CA ASN A 234 18.26 12.07 -25.41
C ASN A 234 19.51 12.16 -24.49
N ALA A 235 19.39 12.76 -23.30
CA ALA A 235 20.46 12.87 -22.32
C ALA A 235 20.84 11.50 -21.74
N ASN A 236 21.99 11.42 -21.08
CA ASN A 236 22.43 10.22 -20.38
C ASN A 236 21.39 9.82 -19.32
N LEU A 237 20.56 8.85 -19.65
CA LEU A 237 19.53 8.31 -18.76
C LEU A 237 20.10 7.40 -17.68
N THR A 238 21.36 7.01 -17.76
CA THR A 238 22.04 6.21 -16.75
C THR A 238 22.86 7.10 -15.83
N PRO A 239 22.81 6.89 -14.51
CA PRO A 239 23.68 7.60 -13.58
C PRO A 239 25.15 7.39 -13.97
N SER A 240 25.93 8.48 -14.03
CA SER A 240 27.35 8.42 -14.37
C SER A 240 28.19 7.65 -13.35
N ASN A 241 27.71 7.43 -12.13
CA ASN A 241 28.32 6.69 -11.02
C ASN A 241 27.34 5.69 -10.41
N LEU A 242 27.00 4.63 -11.19
CA LEU A 242 26.24 3.52 -10.62
C LEU A 242 27.15 2.70 -9.70
N ALA A 243 26.87 2.69 -8.40
CA ALA A 243 27.59 1.87 -7.43
C ALA A 243 27.50 0.38 -7.80
N ASP A 244 28.44 -0.43 -7.31
CA ASP A 244 28.45 -1.88 -7.53
C ASP A 244 27.16 -2.57 -7.01
N ALA A 245 26.76 -3.66 -7.67
CA ALA A 245 25.56 -4.44 -7.33
C ALA A 245 25.53 -4.87 -5.86
N ASN A 246 26.68 -5.26 -5.30
CA ASN A 246 26.76 -5.68 -3.90
C ASN A 246 26.48 -4.52 -2.94
N THR A 247 26.88 -3.31 -3.29
CA THR A 247 26.54 -2.10 -2.50
C THR A 247 25.03 -1.88 -2.44
N TRP A 248 24.33 -2.06 -3.56
CA TRP A 248 22.87 -1.95 -3.62
C TRP A 248 22.18 -3.07 -2.83
N VAL A 249 22.68 -4.30 -2.90
CA VAL A 249 22.17 -5.43 -2.10
C VAL A 249 22.34 -5.15 -0.60
N GLN A 250 23.50 -4.62 -0.19
CA GLN A 250 23.74 -4.25 1.21
C GLN A 250 22.75 -3.17 1.69
N ARG A 251 22.52 -2.14 0.89
CA ARG A 251 21.55 -1.10 1.21
C ARG A 251 20.14 -1.69 1.32
N ALA A 252 19.74 -2.54 0.39
CA ALA A 252 18.45 -3.20 0.42
C ALA A 252 18.24 -4.03 1.69
N ARG A 253 19.24 -4.79 2.13
CA ARG A 253 19.18 -5.56 3.39
C ARG A 253 19.01 -4.68 4.63
N GLN A 254 19.58 -3.46 4.61
CA GLN A 254 19.52 -2.54 5.75
C GLN A 254 18.30 -1.64 5.75
N GLN A 255 17.78 -1.27 4.58
CA GLN A 255 16.79 -0.20 4.44
C GLN A 255 15.46 -0.65 3.85
N SER A 256 15.34 -1.90 3.41
CA SER A 256 14.09 -2.40 2.82
C SER A 256 12.94 -2.38 3.83
N PRO A 257 11.87 -1.60 3.60
CA PRO A 257 10.70 -1.61 4.48
C PRO A 257 10.00 -2.97 4.51
N SER A 258 10.13 -3.77 3.45
CA SER A 258 9.57 -5.12 3.42
C SER A 258 10.27 -6.06 4.41
N LEU A 259 11.59 -6.00 4.53
CA LEU A 259 12.33 -6.76 5.53
C LEU A 259 12.04 -6.26 6.94
N GLN A 260 12.02 -4.93 7.15
CA GLN A 260 11.63 -4.34 8.43
C GLN A 260 10.24 -4.80 8.90
N MET A 261 9.30 -4.93 7.96
CA MET A 261 7.96 -5.44 8.29
C MET A 261 7.99 -6.89 8.75
N LEU A 262 8.81 -7.76 8.13
CA LEU A 262 8.99 -9.16 8.56
C LEU A 262 9.68 -9.25 9.93
N ASP A 263 10.69 -8.43 10.18
CA ASP A 263 11.35 -8.33 11.50
C ASP A 263 10.34 -7.96 12.60
N LEU A 264 9.49 -6.96 12.35
CA LEU A 264 8.45 -6.54 13.27
C LEU A 264 7.39 -7.63 13.49
N GLN A 265 7.00 -8.34 12.43
CA GLN A 265 6.06 -9.47 12.53
C GLN A 265 6.66 -10.62 13.36
N GLN A 266 7.93 -10.94 13.15
CA GLN A 266 8.64 -11.93 13.95
C GLN A 266 8.73 -11.51 15.43
N ALA A 267 9.02 -10.22 15.69
CA ALA A 267 9.06 -9.68 17.05
C ALA A 267 7.67 -9.76 17.72
N ILE A 268 6.58 -9.47 17.01
CA ILE A 268 5.20 -9.63 17.52
C ILE A 268 4.91 -11.07 17.90
N GLN A 269 5.28 -12.04 17.04
CA GLN A 269 5.08 -13.46 17.35
C GLN A 269 5.96 -13.91 18.52
N GLY A 270 7.16 -13.34 18.67
CA GLY A 270 7.99 -13.56 19.86
C GLY A 270 7.34 -13.04 21.14
N GLN A 271 6.63 -11.90 21.09
CA GLN A 271 5.84 -11.44 22.24
C GLN A 271 4.58 -12.29 22.44
N GLU A 272 3.97 -12.84 21.38
CA GLU A 272 2.86 -13.78 21.50
C GLU A 272 3.27 -15.05 22.27
N ALA A 273 4.43 -15.63 21.96
CA ALA A 273 4.96 -16.76 22.69
C ALA A 273 5.14 -16.44 24.19
N LYS A 274 5.64 -15.24 24.51
CA LYS A 274 5.76 -14.76 25.90
C LYS A 274 4.40 -14.55 26.55
N ARG A 275 3.42 -13.99 25.81
CA ARG A 275 2.05 -13.78 26.30
C ARG A 275 1.38 -15.10 26.66
N VAL A 276 1.50 -16.09 25.77
CA VAL A 276 0.97 -17.45 26.00
C VAL A 276 1.63 -18.09 27.21
N LYS A 277 2.96 -18.06 27.31
CA LYS A 277 3.71 -18.57 28.47
C LYS A 277 3.27 -17.91 29.77
N ALA A 278 2.97 -16.62 29.72
CA ALA A 278 2.47 -15.85 30.87
C ALA A 278 1.12 -16.33 31.38
N GLY A 279 0.38 -17.17 30.64
CA GLY A 279 -0.84 -17.82 31.10
C GLY A 279 -0.69 -18.69 32.36
N ASN A 280 0.55 -19.18 32.66
CA ASN A 280 0.90 -19.88 33.88
C ASN A 280 1.59 -18.97 34.91
N ALA A 281 1.78 -17.69 34.63
CA ALA A 281 2.46 -16.78 35.52
C ALA A 281 1.50 -16.19 36.58
N MET A 282 2.09 -15.84 37.71
CA MET A 282 1.37 -15.14 38.77
C MET A 282 0.98 -13.74 38.31
N THR A 283 -0.28 -13.37 38.54
CA THR A 283 -0.80 -12.00 38.37
C THR A 283 -1.18 -11.40 39.70
N VAL A 284 -0.93 -10.11 39.88
CA VAL A 284 -1.33 -9.35 41.06
C VAL A 284 -2.09 -8.11 40.62
N GLU A 285 -3.30 -7.93 41.15
CA GLU A 285 -4.16 -6.80 40.82
C GLU A 285 -4.65 -6.10 42.11
N TRP A 286 -4.71 -4.77 42.09
CA TRP A 286 -5.52 -4.03 43.04
C TRP A 286 -6.98 -4.20 42.66
N VAL A 287 -7.80 -4.56 43.69
CA VAL A 287 -9.25 -4.74 43.52
C VAL A 287 -9.96 -3.91 44.59
N ALA A 288 -10.95 -3.15 44.18
CA ALA A 288 -11.88 -2.46 45.06
C ALA A 288 -13.28 -2.79 44.56
N GLN A 289 -14.15 -3.29 45.44
CA GLN A 289 -15.55 -3.57 45.11
C GLN A 289 -16.49 -3.22 46.25
N ALA A 290 -17.67 -2.78 45.90
CA ALA A 290 -18.80 -2.62 46.79
C ALA A 290 -20.03 -3.26 46.16
N GLN A 291 -20.78 -4.01 46.95
CA GLN A 291 -21.99 -4.71 46.54
C GLN A 291 -23.08 -4.50 47.56
N MET A 292 -24.29 -4.26 47.10
CA MET A 292 -25.49 -4.23 47.93
C MET A 292 -26.47 -5.23 47.36
N ASP A 293 -26.91 -6.14 48.23
CA ASP A 293 -27.94 -7.13 47.96
C ASP A 293 -29.15 -6.82 48.79
N ARG A 294 -30.32 -6.84 48.20
CA ARG A 294 -31.63 -6.75 48.91
C ARG A 294 -32.51 -7.90 48.45
N LEU A 295 -32.93 -8.71 49.41
CA LEU A 295 -33.85 -9.81 49.18
C LEU A 295 -35.10 -9.56 50.07
N SER A 296 -36.25 -9.48 49.42
CA SER A 296 -37.54 -9.25 50.13
C SER A 296 -38.53 -10.31 49.70
N GLY A 297 -39.10 -11.05 50.69
CA GLY A 297 -39.99 -12.16 50.39
C GLY A 297 -40.67 -12.67 51.65
N HIS A 298 -40.97 -13.98 51.69
CA HIS A 298 -41.58 -14.65 52.82
C HIS A 298 -40.59 -15.57 53.56
N GLY A 299 -40.42 -15.40 54.83
CA GLY A 299 -39.66 -16.28 55.73
C GLY A 299 -40.52 -17.17 56.54
N MET A 300 -39.93 -17.93 57.52
CA MET A 300 -40.63 -18.90 58.41
C MET A 300 -41.70 -18.26 59.24
N TYR A 301 -41.61 -16.95 59.59
CA TYR A 301 -42.52 -16.21 60.45
C TYR A 301 -43.25 -15.05 59.75
N GLY A 302 -43.42 -15.08 58.44
CA GLY A 302 -44.10 -14.04 57.68
C GLY A 302 -43.20 -13.29 56.71
N SER A 303 -43.53 -12.01 56.40
CA SER A 303 -42.70 -11.19 55.49
C SER A 303 -41.30 -10.97 56.06
N ALA A 304 -40.28 -11.27 55.26
CA ALA A 304 -38.90 -11.14 55.67
C ALA A 304 -38.11 -10.37 54.59
N SER A 305 -37.19 -9.53 55.02
CA SER A 305 -36.25 -8.87 54.13
C SER A 305 -34.83 -8.97 54.67
N ASN A 306 -33.90 -9.25 53.82
CA ASN A 306 -32.46 -9.24 54.09
C ASN A 306 -31.76 -8.20 53.22
N GLN A 307 -31.01 -7.33 53.85
CA GLN A 307 -30.14 -6.35 53.13
C GLN A 307 -28.72 -6.56 53.57
N MET A 308 -27.83 -6.79 52.61
CA MET A 308 -26.40 -7.00 52.84
C MET A 308 -25.62 -6.01 52.03
N ALA A 309 -24.74 -5.25 52.64
CA ALA A 309 -23.75 -4.42 52.00
C ALA A 309 -22.37 -4.98 52.29
N GLN A 310 -21.62 -5.22 51.25
CA GLN A 310 -20.24 -5.72 51.33
C GLN A 310 -19.31 -4.76 50.60
N TYR A 311 -18.13 -4.51 51.13
CA TYR A 311 -17.09 -3.75 50.50
C TYR A 311 -15.75 -4.41 50.79
N MET A 312 -14.88 -4.37 49.75
CA MET A 312 -13.55 -4.93 49.84
C MET A 312 -12.57 -4.02 49.04
N VAL A 313 -11.42 -3.77 49.64
CA VAL A 313 -10.27 -3.16 48.97
C VAL A 313 -9.05 -3.99 49.34
N GLY A 314 -8.29 -4.42 48.34
CA GLY A 314 -7.13 -5.26 48.60
C GLY A 314 -6.35 -5.63 47.35
N LEU A 315 -5.42 -6.55 47.54
CA LEU A 315 -4.66 -7.17 46.44
C LEU A 315 -5.23 -8.58 46.21
N GLN A 316 -5.51 -8.85 44.94
CA GLN A 316 -5.88 -10.17 44.47
C GLN A 316 -4.68 -10.78 43.71
N LEU A 317 -4.21 -11.94 44.19
CA LEU A 317 -3.19 -12.76 43.56
C LEU A 317 -3.88 -13.94 42.91
N ASN A 318 -3.55 -14.16 41.61
CA ASN A 318 -3.99 -15.31 40.84
C ASN A 318 -2.77 -16.01 40.23
N MET A 319 -2.64 -17.32 40.46
CA MET A 319 -1.57 -18.16 39.92
C MET A 319 -2.15 -19.51 39.51
N PRO A 320 -2.32 -19.78 38.22
CA PRO A 320 -2.73 -21.11 37.77
C PRO A 320 -1.65 -22.14 38.07
N LEU A 321 -2.00 -23.21 38.76
CA LEU A 321 -1.06 -24.28 39.12
C LEU A 321 -0.96 -25.36 38.05
N SER A 322 -2.00 -25.53 37.25
CA SER A 322 -2.03 -26.46 36.13
C SER A 322 -3.03 -25.97 35.06
N THR A 323 -2.64 -26.01 33.82
CA THR A 323 -3.51 -25.70 32.66
C THR A 323 -3.77 -26.91 31.77
N GLY A 324 -3.48 -28.13 32.29
CA GLY A 324 -3.69 -29.38 31.55
C GLY A 324 -2.86 -29.51 30.25
N GLY A 325 -1.70 -28.84 30.18
CA GLY A 325 -0.81 -28.88 29.01
C GLY A 325 -1.20 -27.87 27.88
N MET A 326 -2.28 -27.10 28.04
CA MET A 326 -2.76 -26.18 27.01
C MET A 326 -1.77 -25.04 26.76
N VAL A 327 -1.24 -24.43 27.82
CA VAL A 327 -0.27 -23.32 27.69
C VAL A 327 1.01 -23.78 27.03
N GLU A 328 1.55 -24.93 27.40
CA GLU A 328 2.76 -25.53 26.85
C GLU A 328 2.58 -25.88 25.33
N ALA A 329 1.41 -26.37 24.95
CA ALA A 329 1.09 -26.67 23.56
C ALA A 329 1.03 -25.40 22.73
N ARG A 330 0.32 -24.35 23.22
CA ARG A 330 0.23 -23.05 22.55
C ARG A 330 1.58 -22.31 22.49
N GLU A 331 2.40 -22.41 23.54
CA GLU A 331 3.77 -21.82 23.54
C GLU A 331 4.59 -22.48 22.42
N ARG A 332 4.58 -23.82 22.30
CA ARG A 332 5.27 -24.53 21.22
C ARG A 332 4.75 -24.16 19.84
N GLU A 333 3.44 -24.00 19.67
CA GLU A 333 2.84 -23.51 18.43
C GLU A 333 3.33 -22.10 18.09
N ALA A 334 3.29 -21.17 19.03
CA ALA A 334 3.76 -19.80 18.83
C ALA A 334 5.27 -19.74 18.49
N LEU A 335 6.10 -20.57 19.11
CA LEU A 335 7.52 -20.68 18.78
C LEU A 335 7.75 -21.23 17.37
N LYS A 336 6.93 -22.19 16.91
CA LYS A 336 6.99 -22.65 15.52
C LYS A 336 6.57 -21.58 14.52
N GLN A 337 5.65 -20.71 14.89
CA GLN A 337 5.29 -19.56 14.07
C GLN A 337 6.45 -18.54 13.97
N VAL A 338 7.20 -18.31 15.05
CA VAL A 338 8.45 -17.51 15.00
C VAL A 338 9.47 -18.13 14.05
N GLU A 339 9.67 -19.45 14.13
CA GLU A 339 10.59 -20.18 13.25
C GLU A 339 10.16 -20.08 11.76
N LYS A 340 8.86 -20.20 11.49
CA LYS A 340 8.30 -19.98 10.15
C LYS A 340 8.62 -18.60 9.62
N LEU A 341 8.38 -17.55 10.41
CA LEU A 341 8.66 -16.16 9.99
C LEU A 341 10.15 -15.90 9.75
N ARG A 342 11.03 -16.59 10.45
CA ARG A 342 12.48 -16.52 10.17
C ARG A 342 12.80 -17.06 8.77
N TYR A 343 12.23 -18.20 8.38
CA TYR A 343 12.41 -18.73 7.02
C TYR A 343 11.73 -17.87 5.95
N ASP A 344 10.57 -17.29 6.26
CA ASP A 344 9.92 -16.33 5.36
C ASP A 344 10.81 -15.10 5.13
N GLN A 345 11.53 -14.63 6.16
CA GLN A 345 12.49 -13.54 6.06
C GLN A 345 13.72 -13.94 5.21
N GLU A 346 14.32 -15.11 5.44
CA GLU A 346 15.43 -15.62 4.63
C GLU A 346 15.03 -15.71 3.15
N ALA A 347 13.81 -16.21 2.86
CA ALA A 347 13.29 -16.25 1.50
C ALA A 347 13.09 -14.84 0.91
N ALA A 348 12.56 -13.89 1.70
CA ALA A 348 12.39 -12.51 1.26
C ALA A 348 13.71 -11.82 0.97
N GLU A 349 14.76 -12.06 1.77
CA GLU A 349 16.10 -11.55 1.52
C GLU A 349 16.64 -12.02 0.16
N LEU A 350 16.50 -13.33 -0.16
CA LEU A 350 16.91 -13.87 -1.46
C LEU A 350 16.16 -13.23 -2.61
N HIS A 351 14.85 -13.03 -2.47
CA HIS A 351 14.02 -12.35 -3.49
C HIS A 351 14.43 -10.89 -3.69
N ILE A 352 14.69 -10.17 -2.61
CA ILE A 352 15.14 -8.78 -2.67
C ILE A 352 16.52 -8.70 -3.32
N GLU A 353 17.45 -9.57 -2.95
CA GLU A 353 18.76 -9.64 -3.59
C GLU A 353 18.64 -9.87 -5.10
N GLN A 354 17.80 -10.83 -5.53
CA GLN A 354 17.54 -11.09 -6.94
C GLN A 354 16.96 -9.85 -7.64
N ASN A 355 15.93 -9.22 -7.07
CA ASN A 355 15.30 -8.03 -7.65
C ASN A 355 16.28 -6.86 -7.80
N VAL A 356 17.16 -6.67 -6.81
CA VAL A 356 18.22 -5.63 -6.87
C VAL A 356 19.21 -5.94 -7.98
N ARG A 357 19.69 -7.19 -8.08
CA ARG A 357 20.65 -7.61 -9.11
C ARG A 357 20.04 -7.47 -10.51
N ASP A 358 18.78 -7.86 -10.70
CA ASP A 358 18.08 -7.75 -11.99
C ASP A 358 17.90 -6.28 -12.40
N ALA A 359 17.47 -5.42 -11.48
CA ALA A 359 17.31 -3.99 -11.74
C ALA A 359 18.67 -3.32 -12.01
N TRP A 360 19.71 -3.66 -11.26
CA TRP A 360 21.07 -3.18 -11.47
C TRP A 360 21.64 -3.62 -12.83
N GLN A 361 21.48 -4.90 -13.19
CA GLN A 361 21.94 -5.44 -14.46
C GLN A 361 21.26 -4.76 -15.66
N SER A 362 19.93 -4.54 -15.56
CA SER A 362 19.18 -3.81 -16.58
C SER A 362 19.72 -2.40 -16.75
N LEU A 363 20.00 -1.70 -15.65
CA LEU A 363 20.48 -0.32 -15.68
C LEU A 363 21.95 -0.21 -16.11
N SER A 364 22.83 -1.12 -15.67
CA SER A 364 24.25 -1.12 -16.02
C SER A 364 24.51 -1.34 -17.52
N THR A 365 23.65 -2.11 -18.18
CA THR A 365 23.74 -2.37 -19.62
C THR A 365 22.95 -1.36 -20.47
N ALA A 366 22.07 -0.55 -19.86
CA ALA A 366 21.15 0.33 -20.57
C ALA A 366 21.86 1.33 -21.50
N GLN A 367 22.98 1.92 -21.06
CA GLN A 367 23.75 2.88 -21.86
C GLN A 367 24.30 2.25 -23.14
N ALA A 368 24.92 1.06 -23.04
CA ALA A 368 25.44 0.35 -24.20
C ALA A 368 24.31 -0.07 -25.16
N ARG A 369 23.19 -0.53 -24.61
CA ARG A 369 22.00 -0.89 -25.41
C ARG A 369 21.39 0.33 -26.10
N LEU A 370 21.28 1.49 -25.42
CA LEU A 370 20.80 2.74 -26.02
C LEU A 370 21.71 3.19 -27.17
N GLN A 371 23.02 3.08 -26.98
CA GLN A 371 23.96 3.41 -28.03
C GLN A 371 23.84 2.48 -29.26
N ALA A 372 23.75 1.17 -29.05
CA ALA A 372 23.57 0.20 -30.10
C ALA A 372 22.24 0.38 -30.86
N LEU A 373 21.13 0.56 -30.13
CA LEU A 373 19.83 0.81 -30.76
C LEU A 373 19.78 2.17 -31.47
N GLY A 374 20.44 3.20 -30.93
CA GLY A 374 20.57 4.51 -31.61
C GLY A 374 21.33 4.42 -32.94
N GLN A 375 22.41 3.64 -32.99
CA GLN A 375 23.14 3.34 -34.24
C GLN A 375 22.25 2.56 -35.21
N SER A 376 21.50 1.56 -34.75
CA SER A 376 20.54 0.81 -35.55
C SER A 376 19.43 1.71 -36.13
N GLU A 377 18.89 2.61 -35.33
CA GLU A 377 17.89 3.61 -35.76
C GLU A 377 18.47 4.51 -36.87
N GLN A 378 19.69 5.03 -36.67
CA GLN A 378 20.35 5.88 -37.66
C GLN A 378 20.62 5.13 -38.99
N ALA A 379 21.10 3.90 -38.91
CA ALA A 379 21.34 3.05 -40.08
C ALA A 379 20.03 2.70 -40.82
N SER A 380 18.96 2.39 -40.08
CA SER A 380 17.64 2.10 -40.66
C SER A 380 17.03 3.33 -41.35
N LYS A 381 17.17 4.53 -40.77
CA LYS A 381 16.74 5.80 -41.39
C LYS A 381 17.56 6.12 -42.65
N ALA A 382 18.88 5.88 -42.64
CA ALA A 382 19.73 6.05 -43.79
C ALA A 382 19.36 5.05 -44.93
N ARG A 383 19.13 3.77 -44.56
CA ARG A 383 18.64 2.75 -45.50
C ARG A 383 17.30 3.14 -46.12
N LEU A 384 16.35 3.61 -45.30
CA LEU A 384 15.06 4.10 -45.79
C LEU A 384 15.24 5.21 -46.83
N THR A 385 16.08 6.21 -46.53
CA THR A 385 16.34 7.32 -47.44
C THR A 385 16.94 6.83 -48.76
N ALA A 386 17.94 5.95 -48.73
CA ALA A 386 18.55 5.36 -49.91
C ALA A 386 17.58 4.49 -50.73
N THR A 387 16.78 3.64 -50.05
CA THR A 387 15.77 2.77 -50.68
C THR A 387 14.67 3.59 -51.35
N ARG A 388 14.21 4.68 -50.71
CA ARG A 388 13.24 5.62 -51.29
C ARG A 388 13.76 6.31 -52.55
N GLN A 389 15.03 6.70 -52.54
CA GLN A 389 15.67 7.28 -53.75
C GLN A 389 15.83 6.25 -54.86
N ALA A 390 16.28 5.03 -54.54
CA ALA A 390 16.44 3.95 -55.51
C ALA A 390 15.08 3.49 -56.10
N HIS A 391 14.01 3.51 -55.31
CA HIS A 391 12.65 3.25 -55.77
C HIS A 391 12.20 4.28 -56.84
N ARG A 392 12.50 5.58 -56.62
CA ARG A 392 12.16 6.64 -57.60
C ARG A 392 12.85 6.46 -58.93
N THR A 393 14.01 5.84 -58.96
CA THR A 393 14.77 5.53 -60.19
C THR A 393 14.45 4.14 -60.75
N GLY A 394 13.50 3.40 -60.17
CA GLY A 394 13.14 2.06 -60.60
C GLY A 394 14.13 0.94 -60.19
N ALA A 395 15.20 1.27 -59.44
CA ALA A 395 16.22 0.31 -58.99
C ALA A 395 15.80 -0.54 -57.79
N ARG A 396 14.70 -0.18 -57.09
CA ARG A 396 14.13 -0.93 -55.99
C ARG A 396 12.62 -1.05 -56.15
N THR A 397 12.08 -2.17 -55.63
CA THR A 397 10.65 -2.44 -55.62
C THR A 397 9.92 -1.65 -54.55
N THR A 398 8.62 -1.51 -54.72
CA THR A 398 7.71 -0.92 -53.71
C THR A 398 7.78 -1.65 -52.36
N ASN A 399 7.83 -2.98 -52.43
CA ASN A 399 7.88 -3.81 -51.21
C ASN A 399 9.16 -3.55 -50.41
N GLU A 400 10.30 -3.41 -51.09
CA GLU A 400 11.57 -3.05 -50.46
C GLU A 400 11.52 -1.66 -49.80
N TRP A 401 10.85 -0.70 -50.43
CA TRP A 401 10.67 0.63 -49.82
C TRP A 401 9.75 0.57 -48.61
N LEU A 402 8.55 -0.06 -48.72
CA LEU A 402 7.61 -0.21 -47.60
C LEU A 402 8.21 -1.02 -46.45
N GLY A 403 9.03 -2.03 -46.76
CA GLY A 403 9.80 -2.78 -45.75
C GLY A 403 10.81 -1.89 -45.01
N ALA A 404 11.56 -1.05 -45.75
CA ALA A 404 12.52 -0.10 -45.15
C ALA A 404 11.81 0.95 -44.26
N GLU A 405 10.59 1.40 -44.62
CA GLU A 405 9.77 2.29 -43.83
C GLU A 405 9.35 1.62 -42.49
N HIS A 406 8.93 0.36 -42.58
CA HIS A 406 8.58 -0.42 -41.40
C HIS A 406 9.78 -0.61 -40.46
N ASP A 407 10.94 -1.01 -40.99
CA ASP A 407 12.15 -1.25 -40.19
C ASP A 407 12.66 0.03 -39.52
N ALA A 408 12.58 1.18 -40.17
CA ALA A 408 12.96 2.46 -39.61
C ALA A 408 11.99 2.86 -38.43
N ALA A 409 10.69 2.63 -38.60
CA ALA A 409 9.71 2.87 -37.58
C ALA A 409 9.93 1.95 -36.37
N GLN A 410 10.22 0.66 -36.58
CA GLN A 410 10.49 -0.30 -35.49
C GLN A 410 11.78 0.05 -34.73
N ALA A 411 12.84 0.49 -35.45
CA ALA A 411 14.09 0.92 -34.80
C ALA A 411 13.88 2.16 -33.92
N GLU A 412 13.07 3.13 -34.36
CA GLU A 412 12.70 4.32 -33.56
C GLU A 412 11.89 3.93 -32.30
N LEU A 413 10.93 3.02 -32.45
CA LEU A 413 10.14 2.51 -31.32
C LEU A 413 11.02 1.77 -30.30
N ALA A 414 11.98 0.95 -30.75
CA ALA A 414 12.89 0.22 -29.86
C ALA A 414 13.74 1.17 -28.99
N VAL A 415 14.27 2.25 -29.55
CA VAL A 415 15.00 3.28 -28.80
C VAL A 415 14.09 3.97 -27.78
N THR A 416 12.89 4.34 -28.19
CA THR A 416 11.91 5.02 -27.33
C THR A 416 11.50 4.15 -26.15
N GLN A 417 11.19 2.88 -26.40
CA GLN A 417 10.83 1.92 -25.36
C GLN A 417 11.97 1.71 -24.36
N LEU A 418 13.22 1.57 -24.84
CA LEU A 418 14.37 1.41 -23.97
C LEU A 418 14.62 2.64 -23.09
N ARG A 419 14.39 3.86 -23.60
CA ARG A 419 14.49 5.10 -22.79
C ARG A 419 13.49 5.10 -21.64
N ILE A 420 12.23 4.79 -21.92
CA ILE A 420 11.18 4.68 -20.91
C ILE A 420 11.54 3.60 -19.89
N GLN A 421 11.97 2.44 -20.36
CA GLN A 421 12.36 1.34 -19.48
C GLN A 421 13.53 1.73 -18.57
N THR A 422 14.55 2.42 -19.11
CA THR A 422 15.70 2.88 -18.31
C THR A 422 15.27 3.83 -17.19
N ALA A 423 14.35 4.77 -17.49
CA ALA A 423 13.79 5.66 -16.46
C ALA A 423 13.02 4.88 -15.38
N MET A 424 12.24 3.88 -15.76
CA MET A 424 11.55 2.99 -14.82
C MET A 424 12.51 2.11 -14.03
N ASP A 425 13.58 1.61 -14.63
CA ASP A 425 14.56 0.75 -13.97
C ASP A 425 15.36 1.51 -12.90
N GLN A 426 15.58 2.83 -13.05
CA GLN A 426 16.13 3.67 -11.97
C GLN A 426 15.20 3.70 -10.76
N LEU A 427 13.91 3.90 -10.97
CA LEU A 427 12.93 3.88 -9.88
C LEU A 427 12.81 2.50 -9.26
N ARG A 428 12.85 1.42 -10.07
CA ARG A 428 12.82 0.03 -9.59
C ARG A 428 14.03 -0.30 -8.73
N LEU A 429 15.24 0.11 -9.15
CA LEU A 429 16.44 -0.09 -8.34
C LEU A 429 16.35 0.63 -7.00
N SER A 430 15.88 1.88 -7.00
CA SER A 430 15.66 2.65 -5.77
C SER A 430 14.56 2.05 -4.90
N ALA A 431 13.50 1.49 -5.48
CA ALA A 431 12.46 0.77 -4.74
C ALA A 431 12.98 -0.52 -4.11
N ALA A 432 13.74 -1.32 -4.88
CA ALA A 432 14.32 -2.57 -4.41
C ALA A 432 15.35 -2.35 -3.30
N SER A 433 16.11 -1.23 -3.34
CA SER A 433 17.04 -0.86 -2.27
C SER A 433 16.37 -0.22 -1.05
N GLY A 434 15.07 0.07 -1.09
CA GLY A 434 14.35 0.75 -0.01
C GLY A 434 14.51 2.27 0.01
N GLU A 435 15.27 2.84 -0.93
CA GLU A 435 15.59 4.28 -0.99
C GLU A 435 14.59 5.11 -1.80
N LEU A 436 13.54 4.48 -2.38
CA LEU A 436 12.60 5.19 -3.25
C LEU A 436 11.80 6.25 -2.49
N GLY A 437 12.00 7.49 -2.88
CA GLY A 437 11.29 8.64 -2.34
C GLY A 437 11.16 9.77 -3.36
N GLU A 438 10.72 10.93 -2.89
CA GLU A 438 10.56 12.13 -3.73
C GLU A 438 11.86 12.55 -4.40
N ALA A 439 13.01 12.41 -3.73
CA ALA A 439 14.31 12.79 -4.27
C ALA A 439 14.65 11.99 -5.53
N GLN A 440 14.46 10.67 -5.51
CA GLN A 440 14.69 9.79 -6.65
C GLN A 440 13.69 10.05 -7.77
N LEU A 441 12.43 10.33 -7.43
CA LEU A 441 11.43 10.73 -8.41
C LEU A 441 11.82 12.04 -9.12
N ARG A 442 12.30 13.04 -8.39
CA ARG A 442 12.81 14.31 -8.95
C ARG A 442 14.04 14.11 -9.84
N GLN A 443 14.93 13.18 -9.50
CA GLN A 443 16.08 12.83 -10.35
C GLN A 443 15.61 12.28 -11.72
N VAL A 444 14.65 11.35 -11.72
CA VAL A 444 14.08 10.82 -12.96
C VAL A 444 13.29 11.91 -13.70
N ASN A 445 12.54 12.74 -13.01
CA ASN A 445 11.80 13.86 -13.60
C ASN A 445 12.73 14.86 -14.32
N ALA A 446 13.93 15.12 -13.82
CA ALA A 446 14.91 15.99 -14.44
C ALA A 446 15.45 15.46 -15.79
N LEU A 447 15.25 14.17 -16.09
CA LEU A 447 15.60 13.53 -17.35
C LEU A 447 14.51 13.69 -18.43
N LEU A 448 13.34 14.23 -18.06
CA LEU A 448 12.20 14.46 -18.96
C LEU A 448 12.26 15.86 -19.58
N LYS A 449 11.75 15.97 -20.80
CA LYS A 449 11.65 17.23 -21.58
C LYS A 449 10.31 17.33 -22.28
#